data_b4bc1730f8ed0d45c0778b5864b116a1
#
_entry.id   b4bc1730f8ed0d45c0778b5864b116a1
#
_cell.length_a   1.000
_cell.length_b   1.000
_cell.length_c   1.000
_cell.angle_alpha   90.00
_cell.angle_beta   90.00
_cell.angle_gamma   90.00
#
_symmetry.space_group_name_H-M   'P 1'
#
loop_
_entity.id
_entity.type
_entity.pdbx_description
1 polymer ?
#
loop_
_entity_poly.entity_id
_entity_poly.type
_entity_poly.pdbx_seq_one_letter_code
_entity_poly.pdbx_strand_id
1 'polypeptide(L)'
;MKKVGSLLLAVLMVLCGAVFAAFFARLAWMQFVRADYYADKAAEASSASYTVTQHAARGAIVDSAGVVLARDTTVYDVYLRIPAPPGTDLRETVKAIESLTGSKDVETQLAAFFAAASAGELPVMQGVGSDVLTSFYKADLVQSGAVRAAARGVRTWPNGTLLSHALGFTGPITAEQWPTARQHGLAMDAVIGQSGLEAAYDDLLRGQDGRVL
;
A
#
# COMPACT_ATOMS: atom_id res chain seq x y z
N MET A 1 8.61 61.15 21.89
CA MET A 1 8.54 59.66 21.88
C MET A 1 7.54 59.10 20.89
N LYS A 2 6.34 59.64 20.67
CA LYS A 2 5.34 59.12 19.72
C LYS A 2 5.81 59.14 18.25
N LYS A 3 6.57 60.13 17.77
CA LYS A 3 7.06 60.24 16.40
C LYS A 3 8.15 59.21 16.05
N VAL A 4 8.97 58.81 17.00
CA VAL A 4 10.03 57.79 16.79
C VAL A 4 9.40 56.40 16.67
N GLY A 5 8.36 56.11 17.47
CA GLY A 5 7.63 54.81 17.37
C GLY A 5 6.89 54.65 16.05
N SER A 6 6.27 55.72 15.51
CA SER A 6 5.60 55.64 14.23
C SER A 6 6.60 55.48 13.04
N LEU A 7 7.78 56.09 13.13
CA LEU A 7 8.82 55.90 12.14
C LEU A 7 9.37 54.47 12.15
N LEU A 8 9.62 53.93 13.33
CA LEU A 8 10.06 52.53 13.50
C LEU A 8 9.04 51.54 12.93
N LEU A 9 7.76 51.77 13.20
CA LEU A 9 6.67 50.93 12.70
C LEU A 9 6.54 51.00 11.18
N ALA A 10 6.71 52.22 10.59
CA ALA A 10 6.73 52.38 9.13
C ALA A 10 7.90 51.68 8.50
N VAL A 11 9.12 51.77 9.07
CA VAL A 11 10.30 51.07 8.58
C VAL A 11 10.10 49.53 8.66
N LEU A 12 9.53 49.05 9.76
CA LEU A 12 9.24 47.62 9.92
C LEU A 12 8.24 47.13 8.86
N MET A 13 7.17 47.89 8.58
CA MET A 13 6.18 47.56 7.54
C MET A 13 6.82 47.53 6.14
N VAL A 14 7.69 48.49 5.82
CA VAL A 14 8.41 48.51 4.55
C VAL A 14 9.34 47.31 4.44
N LEU A 15 10.06 46.97 5.51
CA LEU A 15 10.94 45.79 5.52
C LEU A 15 10.17 44.51 5.35
N CYS A 16 9.06 44.30 6.05
CA CYS A 16 8.17 43.16 5.88
C CYS A 16 7.62 43.10 4.44
N GLY A 17 7.16 44.24 3.91
CA GLY A 17 6.68 44.33 2.54
C GLY A 17 7.75 43.93 1.49
N ALA A 18 8.99 44.38 1.69
CA ALA A 18 10.11 44.01 0.82
C ALA A 18 10.42 42.50 0.89
N VAL A 19 10.38 41.89 2.06
CA VAL A 19 10.56 40.44 2.24
C VAL A 19 9.45 39.67 1.53
N PHE A 20 8.19 40.06 1.72
CA PHE A 20 7.06 39.43 1.03
C PHE A 20 7.16 39.58 -0.50
N ALA A 21 7.52 40.75 -0.97
CA ALA A 21 7.73 40.99 -2.42
C ALA A 21 8.85 40.10 -2.99
N ALA A 22 9.94 39.91 -2.26
CA ALA A 22 11.02 39.01 -2.66
C ALA A 22 10.57 37.54 -2.71
N PHE A 23 9.79 37.07 -1.73
CA PHE A 23 9.21 35.74 -1.74
C PHE A 23 8.22 35.57 -2.91
N PHE A 24 7.38 36.56 -3.16
CA PHE A 24 6.43 36.52 -4.26
C PHE A 24 7.12 36.49 -5.63
N ALA A 25 8.14 37.30 -5.81
CA ALA A 25 8.97 37.31 -7.01
C ALA A 25 9.67 35.93 -7.20
N ARG A 26 10.17 35.34 -6.12
CA ARG A 26 10.78 34.01 -6.14
C ARG A 26 9.78 32.91 -6.52
N LEU A 27 8.58 32.93 -5.96
CA LEU A 27 7.49 32.02 -6.29
C LEU A 27 7.06 32.17 -7.76
N ALA A 28 6.87 33.38 -8.22
CA ALA A 28 6.52 33.66 -9.62
C ALA A 28 7.62 33.17 -10.56
N TRP A 29 8.89 33.39 -10.24
CA TRP A 29 10.01 32.86 -11.00
C TRP A 29 9.98 31.33 -11.10
N MET A 30 9.71 30.63 -9.99
CA MET A 30 9.63 29.16 -9.96
C MET A 30 8.44 28.64 -10.78
N GLN A 31 7.28 29.33 -10.72
CA GLN A 31 6.06 28.91 -11.39
C GLN A 31 6.00 29.25 -12.88
N PHE A 32 6.58 30.38 -13.30
CA PHE A 32 6.47 30.84 -14.70
C PHE A 32 7.76 30.66 -15.51
N VAL A 33 8.93 30.78 -14.89
CA VAL A 33 10.21 30.72 -15.63
C VAL A 33 10.83 29.33 -15.54
N ARG A 34 10.64 28.62 -14.44
CA ARG A 34 11.18 27.26 -14.23
C ARG A 34 10.10 26.20 -14.04
N ALA A 35 8.89 26.45 -14.53
CA ALA A 35 7.78 25.51 -14.44
C ALA A 35 8.14 24.13 -14.99
N ASP A 36 8.73 24.08 -16.19
CA ASP A 36 9.13 22.84 -16.85
C ASP A 36 10.19 22.08 -16.04
N TYR A 37 11.21 22.76 -15.53
CA TYR A 37 12.25 22.15 -14.70
C TYR A 37 11.68 21.49 -13.43
N TYR A 38 10.73 22.17 -12.76
CA TYR A 38 10.10 21.61 -11.55
C TYR A 38 9.05 20.56 -11.88
N ALA A 39 8.39 20.65 -13.04
CA ALA A 39 7.50 19.61 -13.54
C ALA A 39 8.28 18.33 -13.87
N ASP A 40 9.42 18.42 -14.53
CA ASP A 40 10.31 17.29 -14.82
C ASP A 40 10.83 16.66 -13.51
N LYS A 41 11.26 17.47 -12.56
CA LYS A 41 11.67 16.97 -11.24
C LYS A 41 10.54 16.32 -10.45
N ALA A 42 9.33 16.84 -10.55
CA ALA A 42 8.15 16.22 -9.93
C ALA A 42 7.79 14.90 -10.63
N ALA A 43 7.92 14.84 -11.95
CA ALA A 43 7.75 13.61 -12.72
C ALA A 43 8.84 12.58 -12.38
N GLU A 44 10.11 12.99 -12.26
CA GLU A 44 11.19 12.12 -11.77
C GLU A 44 10.93 11.62 -10.34
N ALA A 45 10.47 12.47 -9.44
CA ALA A 45 10.14 12.11 -8.08
C ALA A 45 8.90 11.22 -7.98
N SER A 46 7.92 11.40 -8.88
CA SER A 46 6.73 10.55 -8.97
C SER A 46 6.98 9.24 -9.71
N SER A 47 7.97 9.20 -10.61
CA SER A 47 8.51 7.99 -11.23
C SER A 47 9.68 7.40 -10.43
N ALA A 48 9.99 7.94 -9.24
CA ALA A 48 10.87 7.28 -8.30
C ALA A 48 10.28 5.88 -8.04
N SER A 49 10.91 4.88 -8.60
CA SER A 49 10.50 3.50 -8.58
C SER A 49 10.24 3.09 -7.13
N TYR A 50 8.99 2.82 -6.81
CA TYR A 50 8.66 2.15 -5.56
C TYR A 50 9.26 0.75 -5.65
N THR A 51 10.33 0.52 -4.92
CA THR A 51 10.74 -0.87 -4.69
C THR A 51 9.69 -1.51 -3.81
N VAL A 52 8.75 -2.21 -4.43
CA VAL A 52 7.77 -3.01 -3.70
C VAL A 52 8.43 -4.33 -3.36
N THR A 53 8.56 -4.60 -2.07
CA THR A 53 8.98 -5.93 -1.60
C THR A 53 7.86 -6.91 -1.89
N GLN A 54 8.11 -7.88 -2.76
CA GLN A 54 7.21 -8.99 -2.98
C GLN A 54 7.64 -10.13 -2.05
N HIS A 55 6.84 -10.37 -1.01
CA HIS A 55 7.12 -11.45 -0.08
C HIS A 55 7.08 -12.79 -0.78
N ALA A 56 8.11 -13.59 -0.53
CA ALA A 56 8.18 -14.94 -1.05
C ALA A 56 7.14 -15.85 -0.38
N ALA A 57 6.67 -16.85 -1.12
CA ALA A 57 5.84 -17.90 -0.53
C ALA A 57 6.66 -18.70 0.48
N ARG A 58 6.07 -18.94 1.64
CA ARG A 58 6.68 -19.72 2.71
C ARG A 58 6.63 -21.21 2.40
N GLY A 59 7.70 -21.94 2.68
CA GLY A 59 7.81 -23.37 2.47
C GLY A 59 6.70 -24.19 3.14
N ALA A 60 6.29 -25.29 2.54
CA ALA A 60 5.30 -26.19 3.11
C ALA A 60 5.92 -27.05 4.22
N ILE A 61 5.12 -27.34 5.25
CA ILE A 61 5.44 -28.36 6.26
C ILE A 61 4.63 -29.60 5.90
N VAL A 62 5.30 -30.71 5.74
CA VAL A 62 4.71 -32.00 5.39
C VAL A 62 5.09 -33.06 6.42
N ASP A 63 4.27 -34.07 6.56
CA ASP A 63 4.62 -35.26 7.36
C ASP A 63 5.53 -36.22 6.59
N SER A 64 5.91 -37.33 7.23
CA SER A 64 6.74 -38.36 6.63
C SER A 64 6.09 -39.09 5.44
N ALA A 65 4.79 -39.02 5.31
CA ALA A 65 4.02 -39.57 4.20
C ALA A 65 3.77 -38.55 3.06
N GLY A 66 4.25 -37.32 3.21
CA GLY A 66 4.08 -36.23 2.25
C GLY A 66 2.75 -35.49 2.40
N VAL A 67 1.98 -35.75 3.44
CA VAL A 67 0.72 -35.03 3.68
C VAL A 67 1.02 -33.59 4.13
N VAL A 68 0.39 -32.61 3.49
CA VAL A 68 0.60 -31.20 3.80
C VAL A 68 -0.05 -30.83 5.12
N LEU A 69 0.75 -30.40 6.08
CA LEU A 69 0.31 -29.94 7.39
C LEU A 69 0.14 -28.41 7.46
N ALA A 70 1.02 -27.68 6.79
CA ALA A 70 0.93 -26.24 6.63
C ALA A 70 1.49 -25.82 5.26
N ARG A 71 0.82 -24.89 4.59
CA ARG A 71 1.27 -24.32 3.30
C ARG A 71 0.77 -22.90 3.12
N ASP A 72 1.44 -22.17 2.24
CA ASP A 72 0.91 -20.90 1.77
C ASP A 72 -0.10 -21.14 0.63
N THR A 73 -1.20 -20.41 0.70
CA THR A 73 -2.21 -20.35 -0.36
C THR A 73 -2.24 -18.92 -0.89
N THR A 74 -2.19 -18.76 -2.20
CA THR A 74 -2.29 -17.45 -2.82
C THR A 74 -3.74 -16.97 -2.77
N VAL A 75 -3.93 -15.82 -2.17
CA VAL A 75 -5.18 -15.05 -2.19
C VAL A 75 -4.91 -13.70 -2.85
N TYR A 76 -5.96 -13.02 -3.23
CA TYR A 76 -5.86 -11.74 -3.90
C TYR A 76 -6.60 -10.67 -3.11
N ASP A 77 -5.94 -9.52 -2.96
CA ASP A 77 -6.56 -8.31 -2.44
C ASP A 77 -6.90 -7.42 -3.63
N VAL A 78 -8.14 -6.94 -3.68
CA VAL A 78 -8.70 -6.19 -4.81
C VAL A 78 -8.86 -4.73 -4.40
N TYR A 79 -8.28 -3.83 -5.19
CA TYR A 79 -8.26 -2.39 -4.96
C TYR A 79 -8.91 -1.65 -6.13
N LEU A 80 -9.75 -0.68 -5.83
CA LEU A 80 -10.29 0.27 -6.79
C LEU A 80 -9.33 1.47 -6.90
N ARG A 81 -8.92 1.83 -8.11
CA ARG A 81 -8.02 2.97 -8.36
C ARG A 81 -8.79 4.27 -8.43
N ILE A 82 -8.31 5.29 -7.71
CA ILE A 82 -8.90 6.62 -7.66
C ILE A 82 -7.80 7.68 -7.85
N PRO A 83 -7.83 8.49 -8.92
CA PRO A 83 -8.85 8.53 -9.98
C PRO A 83 -8.84 7.30 -10.89
N ALA A 84 -9.99 6.97 -11.44
CA ALA A 84 -10.11 5.91 -12.43
C ALA A 84 -9.35 6.28 -13.72
N PRO A 85 -8.86 5.29 -14.49
CA PRO A 85 -8.22 5.54 -15.77
C PRO A 85 -9.15 6.28 -16.75
N PRO A 86 -8.58 7.06 -17.71
CA PRO A 86 -9.39 7.76 -18.72
C PRO A 86 -10.31 6.79 -19.49
N GLY A 87 -11.57 7.16 -19.64
CA GLY A 87 -12.57 6.34 -20.32
C GLY A 87 -13.31 5.35 -19.42
N THR A 88 -13.00 5.27 -18.13
CA THR A 88 -13.68 4.39 -17.17
C THR A 88 -14.66 5.18 -16.33
N ASP A 89 -15.94 4.77 -16.31
CA ASP A 89 -16.94 5.33 -15.39
C ASP A 89 -16.83 4.63 -14.01
N LEU A 90 -16.44 5.43 -13.02
CA LEU A 90 -16.27 4.95 -11.64
C LEU A 90 -17.58 4.40 -11.05
N ARG A 91 -18.74 4.99 -11.41
CA ARG A 91 -20.05 4.53 -10.90
C ARG A 91 -20.44 3.17 -11.49
N GLU A 92 -20.18 2.97 -12.78
CA GLU A 92 -20.42 1.68 -13.43
C GLU A 92 -19.48 0.62 -12.86
N THR A 93 -18.20 0.97 -12.65
CA THR A 93 -17.22 0.11 -12.02
C THR A 93 -17.66 -0.34 -10.63
N VAL A 94 -18.12 0.60 -9.78
CA VAL A 94 -18.60 0.27 -8.43
C VAL A 94 -19.82 -0.65 -8.48
N LYS A 95 -20.81 -0.36 -9.32
CA LYS A 95 -21.98 -1.24 -9.50
C LYS A 95 -21.60 -2.64 -9.97
N ALA A 96 -20.65 -2.74 -10.91
CA ALA A 96 -20.15 -4.02 -11.39
C ALA A 96 -19.46 -4.80 -10.24
N ILE A 97 -18.64 -4.13 -9.43
CA ILE A 97 -18.00 -4.71 -8.25
C ILE A 97 -19.07 -5.21 -7.26
N GLU A 98 -20.05 -4.38 -6.92
CA GLU A 98 -21.13 -4.74 -6.00
C GLU A 98 -21.95 -5.94 -6.50
N SER A 99 -22.21 -6.00 -7.79
CA SER A 99 -22.93 -7.13 -8.41
C SER A 99 -22.13 -8.43 -8.35
N LEU A 100 -20.80 -8.37 -8.50
CA LEU A 100 -19.91 -9.53 -8.46
C LEU A 100 -19.63 -10.02 -7.05
N THR A 101 -19.58 -9.11 -6.09
CA THR A 101 -19.18 -9.39 -4.70
C THR A 101 -20.38 -9.61 -3.78
N GLY A 102 -21.56 -9.13 -4.16
CA GLY A 102 -22.74 -9.07 -3.30
C GLY A 102 -22.61 -8.04 -2.15
N SER A 103 -21.52 -7.29 -2.10
CA SER A 103 -21.28 -6.24 -1.10
C SER A 103 -21.96 -4.95 -1.53
N LYS A 104 -22.75 -4.35 -0.64
CA LYS A 104 -23.40 -3.04 -0.87
C LYS A 104 -22.63 -1.88 -0.23
N ASP A 105 -21.46 -2.15 0.32
CA ASP A 105 -20.70 -1.17 1.11
C ASP A 105 -19.65 -0.39 0.28
N VAL A 106 -19.44 -0.77 -0.98
CA VAL A 106 -18.37 -0.17 -1.82
C VAL A 106 -18.67 1.30 -2.10
N GLU A 107 -19.93 1.64 -2.38
CA GLU A 107 -20.35 3.03 -2.60
C GLU A 107 -20.17 3.89 -1.34
N THR A 108 -20.50 3.35 -0.16
CA THR A 108 -20.30 4.02 1.13
C THR A 108 -18.83 4.23 1.44
N GLN A 109 -17.99 3.22 1.20
CA GLN A 109 -16.53 3.31 1.38
C GLN A 109 -15.93 4.34 0.42
N LEU A 110 -16.41 4.37 -0.83
CA LEU A 110 -15.99 5.35 -1.82
C LEU A 110 -16.35 6.78 -1.41
N ALA A 111 -17.57 6.99 -0.88
CA ALA A 111 -17.99 8.30 -0.38
C ALA A 111 -17.11 8.76 0.81
N ALA A 112 -16.81 7.87 1.74
CA ALA A 112 -15.91 8.15 2.85
C ALA A 112 -14.48 8.46 2.39
N PHE A 113 -13.99 7.74 1.37
CA PHE A 113 -12.66 7.95 0.78
C PHE A 113 -12.55 9.35 0.14
N PHE A 114 -13.57 9.78 -0.60
CA PHE A 114 -13.63 11.14 -1.16
C PHE A 114 -13.78 12.22 -0.10
N ALA A 115 -14.56 11.97 0.95
CA ALA A 115 -14.70 12.90 2.08
C ALA A 115 -13.37 13.14 2.81
N ALA A 116 -12.50 12.13 2.86
CA ALA A 116 -11.15 12.24 3.41
C ALA A 116 -10.14 12.91 2.45
N ALA A 117 -10.57 13.40 1.28
CA ALA A 117 -9.73 13.95 0.21
C ALA A 117 -8.55 13.03 -0.17
N SER A 118 -8.77 11.73 -0.07
CA SER A 118 -7.76 10.72 -0.38
C SER A 118 -7.69 10.46 -1.88
N ALA A 119 -6.50 10.21 -2.38
CA ALA A 119 -6.28 9.71 -3.74
C ALA A 119 -5.42 8.46 -3.63
N GLY A 120 -5.59 7.52 -4.57
CA GLY A 120 -4.82 6.28 -4.58
C GLY A 120 -5.68 5.05 -4.77
N GLU A 121 -5.54 4.05 -3.93
CA GLU A 121 -6.22 2.77 -4.06
C GLU A 121 -7.13 2.51 -2.85
N LEU A 122 -8.41 2.28 -3.13
CA LEU A 122 -9.40 1.90 -2.12
C LEU A 122 -9.48 0.37 -2.05
N PRO A 123 -9.19 -0.27 -0.92
CA PRO A 123 -9.39 -1.71 -0.77
C PRO A 123 -10.87 -2.05 -0.81
N VAL A 124 -11.26 -2.87 -1.77
CA VAL A 124 -12.67 -3.30 -1.98
C VAL A 124 -12.90 -4.68 -1.39
N MET A 125 -11.96 -5.60 -1.64
CA MET A 125 -12.00 -6.97 -1.10
C MET A 125 -10.61 -7.42 -0.72
N GLN A 126 -10.54 -8.27 0.29
CA GLN A 126 -9.28 -8.86 0.74
C GLN A 126 -9.41 -10.38 0.84
N GLY A 127 -8.33 -11.08 0.51
CA GLY A 127 -8.23 -12.51 0.69
C GLY A 127 -9.14 -13.35 -0.22
N VAL A 128 -9.46 -12.85 -1.41
CA VAL A 128 -10.33 -13.57 -2.36
C VAL A 128 -9.57 -14.66 -3.12
N GLY A 129 -10.26 -15.73 -3.46
CA GLY A 129 -9.72 -16.82 -4.28
C GLY A 129 -9.60 -16.46 -5.76
N SER A 130 -8.91 -17.29 -6.52
CA SER A 130 -8.71 -17.13 -7.96
C SER A 130 -9.99 -17.18 -8.80
N ASP A 131 -11.03 -17.84 -8.29
CA ASP A 131 -12.35 -17.92 -8.90
C ASP A 131 -13.06 -16.56 -8.92
N VAL A 132 -13.04 -15.87 -7.81
CA VAL A 132 -13.57 -14.49 -7.69
C VAL A 132 -12.76 -13.55 -8.58
N LEU A 133 -11.43 -13.62 -8.53
CA LEU A 133 -10.58 -12.81 -9.40
C LEU A 133 -10.88 -13.03 -10.88
N THR A 134 -11.13 -14.26 -11.29
CA THR A 134 -11.52 -14.58 -12.67
C THR A 134 -12.81 -13.86 -13.09
N SER A 135 -13.74 -13.66 -12.17
CA SER A 135 -14.97 -12.91 -12.42
C SER A 135 -14.70 -11.43 -12.70
N PHE A 136 -13.73 -10.83 -11.99
CA PHE A 136 -13.28 -9.46 -12.25
C PHE A 136 -12.58 -9.30 -13.60
N TYR A 137 -11.81 -10.32 -14.03
CA TYR A 137 -11.20 -10.34 -15.37
C TYR A 137 -12.26 -10.47 -16.48
N LYS A 138 -13.28 -11.31 -16.29
CA LYS A 138 -14.38 -11.48 -17.26
C LYS A 138 -15.23 -10.20 -17.38
N ALA A 139 -15.33 -9.42 -16.33
CA ALA A 139 -16.03 -8.13 -16.33
C ALA A 139 -15.16 -6.96 -16.83
N ASP A 140 -13.96 -7.22 -17.37
CA ASP A 140 -12.99 -6.26 -17.90
C ASP A 140 -12.52 -5.19 -16.87
N LEU A 141 -12.79 -5.39 -15.60
CA LEU A 141 -12.48 -4.43 -14.54
C LEU A 141 -10.98 -4.32 -14.26
N VAL A 142 -10.25 -5.41 -14.39
CA VAL A 142 -8.79 -5.45 -14.20
C VAL A 142 -8.08 -4.97 -15.46
N GLN A 143 -8.54 -5.36 -16.66
CA GLN A 143 -7.92 -5.00 -17.93
C GLN A 143 -8.11 -3.50 -18.24
N SER A 144 -9.25 -2.92 -17.88
CA SER A 144 -9.48 -1.48 -17.97
C SER A 144 -8.57 -0.66 -17.04
N GLY A 145 -7.89 -1.31 -16.08
CA GLY A 145 -7.05 -0.67 -15.09
C GLY A 145 -7.81 0.03 -13.97
N ALA A 146 -9.14 -0.05 -13.95
CA ALA A 146 -9.98 0.51 -12.89
C ALA A 146 -9.77 -0.22 -11.55
N VAL A 147 -9.51 -1.52 -11.64
CA VAL A 147 -9.28 -2.40 -10.49
C VAL A 147 -7.89 -2.99 -10.57
N ARG A 148 -7.17 -2.97 -9.46
CA ARG A 148 -5.89 -3.67 -9.29
C ARG A 148 -6.07 -4.86 -8.36
N ALA A 149 -5.56 -6.01 -8.77
CA ALA A 149 -5.47 -7.18 -7.92
C ALA A 149 -4.01 -7.38 -7.48
N ALA A 150 -3.79 -7.53 -6.19
CA ALA A 150 -2.50 -7.85 -5.61
C ALA A 150 -2.52 -9.26 -5.02
N ALA A 151 -1.62 -10.12 -5.46
CA ALA A 151 -1.46 -11.45 -4.90
C ALA A 151 -0.77 -11.38 -3.54
N ARG A 152 -1.28 -12.12 -2.56
CA ARG A 152 -0.72 -12.26 -1.22
C ARG A 152 -0.73 -13.72 -0.79
N GLY A 153 0.38 -14.18 -0.21
CA GLY A 153 0.44 -15.48 0.45
C GLY A 153 -0.27 -15.43 1.81
N VAL A 154 -1.12 -16.41 2.06
CA VAL A 154 -1.73 -16.61 3.37
C VAL A 154 -1.42 -18.01 3.85
N ARG A 155 -0.87 -18.10 5.07
CA ARG A 155 -0.57 -19.39 5.69
C ARG A 155 -1.85 -20.13 6.00
N THR A 156 -1.96 -21.36 5.54
CA THR A 156 -3.12 -22.21 5.76
C THR A 156 -2.71 -23.55 6.35
N TRP A 157 -3.57 -24.07 7.21
CA TRP A 157 -3.40 -25.38 7.88
C TRP A 157 -4.58 -26.26 7.45
N PRO A 158 -4.41 -27.13 6.42
CA PRO A 158 -5.52 -27.91 5.86
C PRO A 158 -6.20 -28.83 6.88
N ASN A 159 -5.45 -29.28 7.88
CA ASN A 159 -5.96 -30.16 8.95
C ASN A 159 -6.48 -29.40 10.18
N GLY A 160 -6.73 -28.09 10.03
CA GLY A 160 -7.32 -27.26 11.07
C GLY A 160 -6.45 -27.18 12.34
N THR A 161 -7.05 -27.53 13.49
CA THR A 161 -6.37 -27.46 14.80
C THR A 161 -5.47 -28.64 15.10
N LEU A 162 -5.42 -29.64 14.20
CA LEU A 162 -4.57 -30.80 14.41
C LEU A 162 -3.09 -30.35 14.44
N LEU A 163 -2.37 -30.76 15.47
CA LEU A 163 -0.96 -30.43 15.70
C LEU A 163 -0.68 -28.92 15.87
N SER A 164 -1.67 -28.09 16.17
CA SER A 164 -1.51 -26.64 16.30
C SER A 164 -0.39 -26.24 17.26
N HIS A 165 -0.23 -26.96 18.37
CA HIS A 165 0.82 -26.72 19.35
C HIS A 165 2.22 -27.09 18.83
N ALA A 166 2.32 -28.11 17.96
CA ALA A 166 3.58 -28.50 17.35
C ALA A 166 3.93 -27.63 16.16
N LEU A 167 2.98 -27.39 15.27
CA LEU A 167 3.18 -26.56 14.09
C LEU A 167 3.43 -25.09 14.46
N GLY A 168 2.65 -24.57 15.41
CA GLY A 168 2.70 -23.17 15.77
C GLY A 168 1.95 -22.29 14.78
N PHE A 169 2.27 -21.02 14.78
CA PHE A 169 1.65 -20.04 13.91
C PHE A 169 2.65 -18.98 13.42
N THR A 170 2.29 -18.28 12.37
CA THR A 170 3.02 -17.15 11.80
C THR A 170 2.32 -15.84 12.14
N GLY A 171 3.06 -14.76 12.25
CA GLY A 171 2.52 -13.43 12.52
C GLY A 171 3.49 -12.32 12.14
N PRO A 172 3.03 -11.06 12.16
CA PRO A 172 3.88 -9.92 11.91
C PRO A 172 4.99 -9.81 12.98
N ILE A 173 6.08 -9.19 12.61
CA ILE A 173 7.19 -8.90 13.51
C ILE A 173 6.73 -7.98 14.63
N THR A 174 6.99 -8.34 15.89
CA THR A 174 6.70 -7.47 17.05
C THR A 174 7.77 -6.40 17.22
N ALA A 175 7.45 -5.35 18.00
CA ALA A 175 8.40 -4.29 18.30
C ALA A 175 9.67 -4.81 18.99
N GLU A 176 9.54 -5.84 19.83
CA GLU A 176 10.67 -6.48 20.52
C GLU A 176 11.54 -7.30 19.56
N GLN A 177 10.95 -7.92 18.55
CA GLN A 177 11.64 -8.73 17.56
C GLN A 177 12.32 -7.89 16.47
N TRP A 178 11.84 -6.66 16.24
CA TRP A 178 12.30 -5.79 15.16
C TRP A 178 13.83 -5.54 15.14
N PRO A 179 14.52 -5.24 16.26
CA PRO A 179 15.96 -5.00 16.22
C PRO A 179 16.74 -6.18 15.65
N THR A 180 16.36 -7.41 15.99
CA THR A 180 16.96 -8.63 15.48
C THR A 180 16.57 -8.91 14.03
N ALA A 181 15.30 -8.79 13.70
CA ALA A 181 14.77 -9.01 12.34
C ALA A 181 15.42 -8.07 11.32
N ARG A 182 15.63 -6.80 11.68
CA ARG A 182 16.32 -5.82 10.84
C ARG A 182 17.78 -6.20 10.56
N GLN A 183 18.48 -6.80 11.51
CA GLN A 183 19.86 -7.30 11.30
C GLN A 183 19.91 -8.43 10.28
N HIS A 184 18.84 -9.22 10.18
CA HIS A 184 18.66 -10.27 9.17
C HIS A 184 18.09 -9.73 7.84
N GLY A 185 17.96 -8.41 7.68
CA GLY A 185 17.52 -7.78 6.45
C GLY A 185 16.01 -7.89 6.17
N LEU A 186 15.22 -8.22 7.20
CA LEU A 186 13.77 -8.33 7.04
C LEU A 186 13.09 -6.96 6.94
N ALA A 187 12.01 -6.90 6.18
CA ALA A 187 11.14 -5.73 6.13
C ALA A 187 10.28 -5.68 7.42
N MET A 188 9.82 -4.48 7.78
CA MET A 188 9.04 -4.29 9.02
C MET A 188 7.67 -4.97 8.96
N ASP A 189 7.13 -5.17 7.76
CA ASP A 189 5.87 -5.83 7.46
C ASP A 189 6.01 -7.34 7.20
N ALA A 190 7.22 -7.89 7.33
CA ALA A 190 7.46 -9.32 7.13
C ALA A 190 6.72 -10.17 8.18
N VAL A 191 6.25 -11.32 7.72
CA VAL A 191 5.61 -12.33 8.57
C VAL A 191 6.62 -13.42 8.91
N ILE A 192 6.78 -13.68 10.20
CA ILE A 192 7.73 -14.68 10.73
C ILE A 192 7.00 -15.75 11.53
N GLY A 193 7.66 -16.88 11.76
CA GLY A 193 7.18 -17.91 12.69
C GLY A 193 7.22 -17.39 14.12
N GLN A 194 6.09 -17.46 14.82
CA GLN A 194 5.96 -16.97 16.20
C GLN A 194 6.08 -18.08 17.24
N SER A 195 5.75 -19.32 16.87
CA SER A 195 5.84 -20.46 17.78
C SER A 195 5.99 -21.78 17.03
N GLY A 196 6.28 -22.86 17.76
CA GLY A 196 6.35 -24.24 17.25
C GLY A 196 7.39 -24.44 16.14
N LEU A 197 7.11 -25.34 15.21
CA LEU A 197 7.96 -25.62 14.05
C LEU A 197 8.10 -24.40 13.14
N GLU A 198 7.06 -23.58 13.04
CA GLU A 198 7.10 -22.34 12.27
C GLU A 198 8.20 -21.40 12.78
N ALA A 199 8.36 -21.25 14.10
CA ALA A 199 9.42 -20.41 14.66
C ALA A 199 10.78 -21.10 14.62
N ALA A 200 10.83 -22.41 14.94
CA ALA A 200 12.09 -23.15 15.01
C ALA A 200 12.80 -23.25 13.65
N TYR A 201 12.05 -23.33 12.57
CA TYR A 201 12.54 -23.47 11.21
C TYR A 201 12.24 -22.25 10.33
N ASP A 202 12.03 -21.07 10.94
CA ASP A 202 11.63 -19.87 10.22
C ASP A 202 12.59 -19.52 9.08
N ASP A 203 13.89 -19.57 9.32
CA ASP A 203 14.91 -19.25 8.32
C ASP A 203 14.91 -20.22 7.11
N LEU A 204 14.51 -21.47 7.31
CA LEU A 204 14.38 -22.46 6.23
C LEU A 204 13.04 -22.36 5.50
N LEU A 205 11.98 -22.06 6.25
CA LEU A 205 10.62 -21.97 5.70
C LEU A 205 10.39 -20.65 4.98
N ARG A 206 11.00 -19.57 5.45
CA ARG A 206 10.91 -18.26 4.83
C ARG A 206 11.69 -18.24 3.52
N GLY A 207 11.01 -17.94 2.43
CA GLY A 207 11.63 -17.71 1.13
C GLY A 207 12.49 -16.44 1.09
N GLN A 208 13.09 -16.17 -0.04
CA GLN A 208 13.80 -14.91 -0.30
C GLN A 208 12.86 -13.93 -0.99
N ASP A 209 12.63 -12.80 -0.35
CA ASP A 209 11.75 -11.76 -0.89
C ASP A 209 12.30 -11.18 -2.19
N GLY A 210 11.43 -11.03 -3.17
CA GLY A 210 11.71 -10.36 -4.43
C GLY A 210 11.57 -8.83 -4.27
N ARG A 211 12.23 -8.10 -5.18
CA ARG A 211 12.06 -6.65 -5.32
C ARG A 211 11.54 -6.37 -6.72
N VAL A 212 10.40 -5.72 -6.81
CA VAL A 212 9.81 -5.24 -8.07
C VAL A 212 10.05 -3.73 -8.11
N LEU A 213 10.71 -3.28 -9.19
CA LEU A 213 10.96 -1.88 -9.51
C LEU A 213 9.79 -1.30 -10.29
#